data_1c9557d75dac0552fa1040d73cd264dc
#
_entry.id   1c9557d75dac0552fa1040d73cd264dc
#
_cell.length_a   1.000
_cell.length_b   1.000
_cell.length_c   1.000
_cell.angle_alpha   90.00
_cell.angle_beta   90.00
_cell.angle_gamma   90.00
#
_symmetry.space_group_name_H-M   'P 1'
#
loop_
_entity.id
_entity.type
_entity.pdbx_description
1 polymer ?
#
loop_
_entity_poly.entity_id
_entity_poly.type
_entity_poly.pdbx_seq_one_letter_code
_entity_poly.pdbx_strand_id
1 'polypeptide(L)'
;MSSLKNLLKTICLFTLFMFSSISNVCLADGNYSPLDSPEFFEGLNTFTAVYSQIKQLYVDEIDDETMFKNAIKGLVEGLDPHSSFLDPEDQSDLNESTMGRFGGVGIVIGTKGSFIEIISPIDDTPAYRAGLQAGDIILQIGDQNVNQINLEEGVKLMRGAPGTKVKLTIGRPDIAPFVVEITREIITIVSAKGLLLDEGIGYIRISQFQNPTAELVDDIVSELVTENETKLDSLILDLRNNPGGLLNSSIDVANLFIDSDGIVVYTEGRVSKSDVSFPTEAGDILNGAPIIVLMNKGSASASEIVAGALQDHRRAIIMGQESFGKGSVQSMLSLEDGFGLKLTTARYYTPSGRSIQAKGIAPDIYLEDITLSSFEDAINLSSQEKDLKNHLLAESPSELSEEDILEMQDEITENRDKEYIELLREDYFVHEAINVLKALKVITNK
;
A
#
# COMPACT_ATOMS: atom_id res chain seq x y z
N MET A 1 -22.19 -56.36 38.64
CA MET A 1 -22.08 -55.05 39.33
C MET A 1 -20.69 -54.39 39.26
N SER A 2 -19.66 -55.08 38.85
CA SER A 2 -18.30 -54.51 38.70
C SER A 2 -18.06 -53.74 37.38
N SER A 3 -18.76 -54.14 36.31
CA SER A 3 -18.56 -53.55 34.97
C SER A 3 -19.15 -52.12 34.85
N LEU A 4 -20.24 -51.82 35.56
CA LEU A 4 -20.90 -50.49 35.51
C LEU A 4 -20.14 -49.43 36.28
N LYS A 5 -19.38 -49.79 37.33
CA LYS A 5 -18.53 -48.86 38.09
C LYS A 5 -17.28 -48.45 37.34
N ASN A 6 -16.76 -49.31 36.46
CA ASN A 6 -15.59 -48.96 35.62
C ASN A 6 -15.98 -48.07 34.45
N LEU A 7 -17.21 -48.23 33.89
CA LEU A 7 -17.71 -47.38 32.83
C LEU A 7 -17.96 -45.94 33.33
N LEU A 8 -18.53 -45.79 34.53
CA LEU A 8 -18.71 -44.46 35.15
C LEU A 8 -17.39 -43.74 35.49
N LYS A 9 -16.36 -44.49 35.90
CA LYS A 9 -15.03 -43.88 36.14
C LYS A 9 -14.35 -43.43 34.85
N THR A 10 -14.52 -44.12 33.74
CA THR A 10 -13.95 -43.79 32.46
C THR A 10 -14.64 -42.55 31.85
N ILE A 11 -15.96 -42.44 32.01
CA ILE A 11 -16.73 -41.27 31.57
C ILE A 11 -16.36 -40.00 32.40
N CYS A 12 -16.20 -40.14 33.73
CA CYS A 12 -15.73 -38.99 34.55
C CYS A 12 -14.30 -38.57 34.26
N LEU A 13 -13.41 -39.46 33.83
CA LEU A 13 -12.05 -39.14 33.45
C LEU A 13 -12.01 -38.44 32.05
N PHE A 14 -12.92 -38.78 31.15
CA PHE A 14 -12.96 -38.18 29.82
C PHE A 14 -13.57 -36.79 29.83
N THR A 15 -14.54 -36.53 30.71
CA THR A 15 -15.12 -35.18 30.89
C THR A 15 -14.17 -34.24 31.63
N LEU A 16 -13.25 -34.74 32.47
CA LEU A 16 -12.24 -33.92 33.10
C LEU A 16 -11.08 -33.58 32.15
N PHE A 17 -10.85 -34.36 31.09
CA PHE A 17 -9.79 -34.10 30.11
C PHE A 17 -10.24 -33.19 28.96
N MET A 18 -11.54 -33.05 28.69
CA MET A 18 -12.05 -32.08 27.71
C MET A 18 -12.15 -30.65 28.27
N PHE A 19 -12.07 -30.45 29.58
CA PHE A 19 -12.06 -29.10 30.19
C PHE A 19 -10.64 -28.54 30.37
N SER A 20 -9.57 -29.31 30.11
CA SER A 20 -8.20 -28.85 30.25
C SER A 20 -7.56 -28.33 28.96
N SER A 21 -8.27 -28.32 27.83
CA SER A 21 -7.75 -27.83 26.54
C SER A 21 -8.13 -26.37 26.21
N ILE A 22 -8.84 -25.69 27.12
CA ILE A 22 -9.21 -24.26 26.94
C ILE A 22 -8.30 -23.30 27.70
N SER A 23 -7.19 -23.79 28.27
CA SER A 23 -6.32 -23.00 29.14
C SER A 23 -4.97 -22.62 28.51
N ASN A 24 -4.94 -22.22 27.23
CA ASN A 24 -3.81 -21.46 26.69
C ASN A 24 -4.26 -20.17 26.00
N VAL A 25 -5.26 -19.49 26.58
CA VAL A 25 -5.37 -18.05 26.43
C VAL A 25 -4.21 -17.46 27.22
N CYS A 26 -3.24 -16.89 26.53
CA CYS A 26 -2.10 -16.19 27.09
C CYS A 26 -2.61 -15.17 28.14
N LEU A 27 -2.51 -15.51 29.42
CA LEU A 27 -2.76 -14.57 30.52
C LEU A 27 -1.73 -13.45 30.39
N ALA A 28 -2.18 -12.30 29.96
CA ALA A 28 -1.46 -11.07 30.16
C ALA A 28 -1.21 -10.90 31.67
N ASP A 29 0.02 -10.60 32.08
CA ASP A 29 0.37 -10.27 33.45
C ASP A 29 -0.40 -9.02 33.90
N GLY A 30 -1.44 -9.25 34.62
CA GLY A 30 -2.33 -8.27 35.24
C GLY A 30 -3.66 -8.93 35.53
N ASN A 31 -4.09 -8.97 36.79
CA ASN A 31 -5.36 -9.52 37.27
C ASN A 31 -6.58 -8.89 36.57
N TYR A 32 -6.77 -9.16 35.29
CA TYR A 32 -7.93 -8.74 34.53
C TYR A 32 -8.64 -10.00 34.04
N SER A 33 -9.64 -10.47 34.82
CA SER A 33 -10.68 -11.33 34.29
C SER A 33 -11.75 -10.40 33.71
N PRO A 34 -11.81 -10.21 32.37
CA PRO A 34 -12.77 -9.29 31.76
C PRO A 34 -14.22 -9.75 31.91
N LEU A 35 -14.45 -10.96 32.43
CA LEU A 35 -15.75 -11.62 32.47
C LEU A 35 -16.43 -11.62 33.85
N ASP A 36 -15.81 -11.02 34.88
CA ASP A 36 -16.30 -11.11 36.27
C ASP A 36 -16.89 -9.79 36.82
N SER A 37 -16.99 -8.72 36.01
CA SER A 37 -17.56 -7.46 36.48
C SER A 37 -19.09 -7.43 36.33
N PRO A 38 -19.82 -6.86 37.34
CA PRO A 38 -21.27 -6.65 37.21
C PRO A 38 -21.64 -5.85 35.94
N GLU A 39 -20.82 -4.88 35.57
CA GLU A 39 -21.01 -4.02 34.40
C GLU A 39 -20.96 -4.83 33.09
N PHE A 40 -20.11 -5.86 33.03
CA PHE A 40 -20.06 -6.78 31.88
C PHE A 40 -21.38 -7.52 31.70
N PHE A 41 -21.92 -8.09 32.79
CA PHE A 41 -23.20 -8.82 32.72
C PHE A 41 -24.38 -7.91 32.42
N GLU A 42 -24.41 -6.69 32.94
CA GLU A 42 -25.42 -5.69 32.63
C GLU A 42 -25.37 -5.30 31.14
N GLY A 43 -24.16 -5.07 30.62
CA GLY A 43 -23.93 -4.80 29.20
C GLY A 43 -24.40 -5.94 28.31
N LEU A 44 -24.07 -7.19 28.67
CA LEU A 44 -24.47 -8.38 27.92
C LEU A 44 -26.01 -8.57 27.93
N ASN A 45 -26.65 -8.34 29.08
CA ASN A 45 -28.12 -8.38 29.20
C ASN A 45 -28.78 -7.31 28.30
N THR A 46 -28.25 -6.09 28.32
CA THR A 46 -28.73 -5.00 27.45
C THR A 46 -28.56 -5.35 25.99
N PHE A 47 -27.39 -5.86 25.59
CA PHE A 47 -27.13 -6.31 24.23
C PHE A 47 -28.13 -7.38 23.77
N THR A 48 -28.36 -8.40 24.61
CA THR A 48 -29.30 -9.49 24.31
C THR A 48 -30.74 -8.97 24.20
N ALA A 49 -31.13 -8.02 25.04
CA ALA A 49 -32.47 -7.42 24.97
C ALA A 49 -32.65 -6.63 23.67
N VAL A 50 -31.69 -5.81 23.28
CA VAL A 50 -31.68 -5.06 22.00
C VAL A 50 -31.71 -6.01 20.80
N TYR A 51 -30.86 -7.03 20.80
CA TYR A 51 -30.84 -8.08 19.78
C TYR A 51 -32.23 -8.73 19.60
N SER A 52 -32.86 -9.13 20.72
CA SER A 52 -34.22 -9.75 20.71
C SER A 52 -35.28 -8.80 20.16
N GLN A 53 -35.22 -7.50 20.50
CA GLN A 53 -36.16 -6.51 19.99
C GLN A 53 -35.99 -6.31 18.47
N ILE A 54 -34.77 -6.26 17.97
CA ILE A 54 -34.53 -6.17 16.53
C ILE A 54 -35.10 -7.37 15.80
N LYS A 55 -34.80 -8.59 16.28
CA LYS A 55 -35.35 -9.85 15.70
C LYS A 55 -36.87 -9.89 15.66
N GLN A 56 -37.53 -9.26 16.61
CA GLN A 56 -39.00 -9.32 16.73
C GLN A 56 -39.70 -8.16 16.01
N LEU A 57 -39.09 -6.99 15.92
CA LEU A 57 -39.82 -5.77 15.55
C LEU A 57 -39.26 -5.10 14.29
N TYR A 58 -38.05 -5.46 13.82
CA TYR A 58 -37.52 -4.85 12.62
C TYR A 58 -38.37 -5.20 11.39
N VAL A 59 -38.51 -4.27 10.46
CA VAL A 59 -39.42 -4.35 9.32
C VAL A 59 -39.10 -5.51 8.38
N ASP A 60 -37.81 -5.84 8.23
CA ASP A 60 -37.33 -6.93 7.39
C ASP A 60 -36.69 -8.04 8.24
N GLU A 61 -36.72 -9.28 7.75
CA GLU A 61 -35.99 -10.38 8.40
C GLU A 61 -34.48 -10.20 8.19
N ILE A 62 -33.72 -10.25 9.29
CA ILE A 62 -32.29 -10.29 9.28
C ILE A 62 -31.83 -11.60 9.92
N ASP A 63 -30.87 -12.29 9.27
CA ASP A 63 -30.30 -13.51 9.82
C ASP A 63 -29.34 -13.18 10.99
N ASP A 64 -29.08 -14.19 11.82
CA ASP A 64 -28.30 -14.03 13.03
C ASP A 64 -26.81 -13.78 12.72
N GLU A 65 -26.28 -14.38 11.66
CA GLU A 65 -24.90 -14.22 11.23
C GLU A 65 -24.60 -12.76 10.86
N THR A 66 -25.45 -12.15 10.04
CA THR A 66 -25.36 -10.74 9.66
C THR A 66 -25.45 -9.82 10.89
N MET A 67 -26.37 -10.12 11.82
CA MET A 67 -26.53 -9.29 13.04
C MET A 67 -25.28 -9.36 13.92
N PHE A 68 -24.73 -10.54 14.17
CA PHE A 68 -23.51 -10.69 14.96
C PHE A 68 -22.30 -10.07 14.28
N LYS A 69 -22.15 -10.27 12.97
CA LYS A 69 -21.09 -9.65 12.17
C LYS A 69 -21.12 -8.11 12.29
N ASN A 70 -22.29 -7.51 12.14
CA ASN A 70 -22.47 -6.06 12.26
C ASN A 70 -22.19 -5.56 13.69
N ALA A 71 -22.59 -6.30 14.71
CA ALA A 71 -22.32 -5.97 16.10
C ALA A 71 -20.81 -6.01 16.40
N ILE A 72 -20.08 -7.01 15.92
CA ILE A 72 -18.64 -7.14 16.09
C ILE A 72 -17.92 -6.02 15.32
N LYS A 73 -18.32 -5.74 14.08
CA LYS A 73 -17.78 -4.59 13.30
C LYS A 73 -17.95 -3.29 14.09
N GLY A 74 -19.15 -2.98 14.55
CA GLY A 74 -19.41 -1.78 15.34
C GLY A 74 -18.63 -1.70 16.65
N LEU A 75 -18.41 -2.83 17.33
CA LEU A 75 -17.58 -2.88 18.53
C LEU A 75 -16.12 -2.49 18.25
N VAL A 76 -15.56 -2.98 17.15
CA VAL A 76 -14.15 -2.75 16.79
C VAL A 76 -13.97 -1.37 16.19
N GLU A 77 -14.84 -0.93 15.29
CA GLU A 77 -14.81 0.39 14.66
C GLU A 77 -15.02 1.53 15.67
N GLY A 78 -15.68 1.25 16.78
CA GLY A 78 -15.85 2.19 17.90
C GLY A 78 -14.59 2.47 18.71
N LEU A 79 -13.48 1.75 18.49
CA LEU A 79 -12.23 1.92 19.22
C LEU A 79 -11.36 3.05 18.63
N ASP A 80 -11.11 3.00 17.34
CA ASP A 80 -10.29 3.95 16.60
C ASP A 80 -10.50 3.77 15.07
N PRO A 81 -10.04 4.73 14.22
CA PRO A 81 -10.25 4.66 12.76
C PRO A 81 -9.48 3.54 12.03
N HIS A 82 -8.60 2.82 12.71
CA HIS A 82 -7.67 1.87 12.10
C HIS A 82 -7.93 0.43 12.52
N SER A 83 -8.63 0.23 13.63
CA SER A 83 -9.07 -1.10 14.08
C SER A 83 -10.27 -1.56 13.26
N SER A 84 -10.27 -2.81 12.80
CA SER A 84 -11.35 -3.38 11.99
C SER A 84 -11.49 -4.88 12.20
N PHE A 85 -12.71 -5.36 12.11
CA PHE A 85 -13.02 -6.77 12.00
C PHE A 85 -13.06 -7.13 10.50
N LEU A 86 -12.27 -8.12 10.12
CA LEU A 86 -12.08 -8.54 8.74
C LEU A 86 -12.81 -9.85 8.50
N ASP A 87 -13.60 -9.91 7.46
CA ASP A 87 -14.09 -11.19 6.98
C ASP A 87 -12.99 -11.91 6.15
N PRO A 88 -13.19 -13.17 5.76
CA PRO A 88 -12.19 -13.95 5.05
C PRO A 88 -11.72 -13.30 3.73
N GLU A 89 -12.62 -12.59 3.03
CA GLU A 89 -12.30 -11.85 1.80
C GLU A 89 -11.41 -10.64 2.12
N ASP A 90 -11.83 -9.80 3.07
CA ASP A 90 -11.08 -8.62 3.52
C ASP A 90 -9.67 -8.99 4.01
N GLN A 91 -9.56 -10.14 4.71
CA GLN A 91 -8.26 -10.64 5.19
C GLN A 91 -7.37 -11.12 4.05
N SER A 92 -7.93 -11.78 3.05
CA SER A 92 -7.20 -12.19 1.85
C SER A 92 -6.69 -10.98 1.08
N ASP A 93 -7.54 -9.98 0.85
CA ASP A 93 -7.20 -8.74 0.15
C ASP A 93 -6.08 -7.97 0.87
N LEU A 94 -6.14 -7.92 2.20
CA LEU A 94 -5.09 -7.30 3.00
C LEU A 94 -3.75 -8.06 2.88
N ASN A 95 -3.78 -9.39 2.89
CA ASN A 95 -2.58 -10.20 2.70
C ASN A 95 -1.99 -10.01 1.29
N GLU A 96 -2.81 -10.01 0.25
CA GLU A 96 -2.37 -9.75 -1.12
C GLU A 96 -1.72 -8.37 -1.25
N SER A 97 -2.37 -7.34 -0.72
CA SER A 97 -1.85 -5.96 -0.71
C SER A 97 -0.50 -5.86 0.02
N THR A 98 -0.37 -6.57 1.13
CA THR A 98 0.86 -6.61 1.96
C THR A 98 2.01 -7.34 1.25
N MET A 99 1.69 -8.42 0.51
CA MET A 99 2.67 -9.16 -0.29
C MET A 99 3.04 -8.44 -1.59
N GLY A 100 2.31 -7.39 -1.97
CA GLY A 100 2.48 -6.71 -3.25
C GLY A 100 2.11 -7.58 -4.46
N ARG A 101 1.28 -8.61 -4.25
CA ARG A 101 0.87 -9.56 -5.28
C ARG A 101 -0.60 -9.87 -5.14
N PHE A 102 -1.33 -9.83 -6.25
CA PHE A 102 -2.74 -10.20 -6.29
C PHE A 102 -3.08 -10.94 -7.59
N GLY A 103 -4.11 -11.77 -7.53
CA GLY A 103 -4.64 -12.42 -8.73
C GLY A 103 -5.54 -11.46 -9.52
N GLY A 104 -5.23 -11.24 -10.81
CA GLY A 104 -5.99 -10.30 -11.62
C GLY A 104 -5.59 -10.25 -13.08
N VAL A 105 -6.02 -9.22 -13.77
CA VAL A 105 -5.78 -9.03 -15.20
C VAL A 105 -4.59 -8.10 -15.52
N GLY A 106 -4.18 -7.24 -14.56
CA GLY A 106 -3.03 -6.35 -14.71
C GLY A 106 -3.34 -5.07 -15.48
N ILE A 107 -4.28 -4.25 -14.97
CA ILE A 107 -4.62 -2.92 -15.50
C ILE A 107 -4.66 -1.89 -14.40
N VAL A 108 -4.25 -0.67 -14.75
CA VAL A 108 -4.52 0.53 -13.96
C VAL A 108 -5.81 1.14 -14.48
N ILE A 109 -6.75 1.40 -13.60
CA ILE A 109 -8.09 1.88 -13.98
C ILE A 109 -8.44 3.17 -13.26
N GLY A 110 -9.34 3.92 -13.88
CA GLY A 110 -9.97 5.12 -13.33
C GLY A 110 -11.44 5.18 -13.69
N THR A 111 -12.10 6.30 -13.30
CA THR A 111 -13.49 6.54 -13.66
C THR A 111 -13.58 7.61 -14.75
N LYS A 112 -14.41 7.37 -15.77
CA LYS A 112 -14.78 8.36 -16.80
C LYS A 112 -16.29 8.44 -16.89
N GLY A 113 -16.87 9.43 -16.18
CA GLY A 113 -18.32 9.50 -15.99
C GLY A 113 -18.84 8.31 -15.20
N SER A 114 -19.74 7.53 -15.78
CA SER A 114 -20.29 6.29 -15.18
C SER A 114 -19.57 5.01 -15.63
N PHE A 115 -18.45 5.12 -16.31
CA PHE A 115 -17.72 3.99 -16.84
C PHE A 115 -16.35 3.85 -16.16
N ILE A 116 -15.75 2.66 -16.30
CA ILE A 116 -14.37 2.37 -15.90
C ILE A 116 -13.50 2.53 -17.14
N GLU A 117 -12.49 3.42 -17.05
CA GLU A 117 -11.49 3.64 -18.10
C GLU A 117 -10.21 2.92 -17.72
N ILE A 118 -9.58 2.29 -18.69
CA ILE A 118 -8.23 1.75 -18.58
C ILE A 118 -7.26 2.91 -18.75
N ILE A 119 -6.60 3.31 -17.65
CA ILE A 119 -5.54 4.32 -17.68
C ILE A 119 -4.33 3.77 -18.41
N SER A 120 -3.90 2.54 -18.04
CA SER A 120 -2.89 1.77 -18.77
C SER A 120 -2.97 0.29 -18.43
N PRO A 121 -2.71 -0.63 -19.35
CA PRO A 121 -2.33 -1.98 -18.99
C PRO A 121 -0.94 -1.96 -18.34
N ILE A 122 -0.69 -2.89 -17.42
CA ILE A 122 0.64 -3.08 -16.80
C ILE A 122 1.43 -4.00 -17.76
N ASP A 123 2.67 -3.62 -18.06
CA ASP A 123 3.54 -4.39 -18.95
C ASP A 123 3.67 -5.86 -18.50
N ASP A 124 3.82 -6.78 -19.43
CA ASP A 124 3.95 -8.22 -19.21
C ASP A 124 2.77 -8.91 -18.49
N THR A 125 1.63 -8.23 -18.34
CA THR A 125 0.44 -8.79 -17.71
C THR A 125 -0.55 -9.39 -18.73
N PRO A 126 -1.52 -10.19 -18.28
CA PRO A 126 -2.54 -10.75 -19.16
C PRO A 126 -3.30 -9.71 -19.97
N ALA A 127 -3.60 -8.56 -19.39
CA ALA A 127 -4.32 -7.48 -20.06
C ALA A 127 -3.47 -6.86 -21.19
N TYR A 128 -2.17 -6.66 -20.94
CA TYR A 128 -1.22 -6.17 -21.94
C TYR A 128 -1.13 -7.16 -23.12
N ARG A 129 -0.92 -8.45 -22.82
CA ARG A 129 -0.86 -9.50 -23.86
C ARG A 129 -2.18 -9.69 -24.61
N ALA A 130 -3.30 -9.33 -24.01
CA ALA A 130 -4.62 -9.35 -24.65
C ALA A 130 -4.90 -8.12 -25.55
N GLY A 131 -3.95 -7.18 -25.65
CA GLY A 131 -4.03 -6.00 -26.52
C GLY A 131 -4.96 -4.90 -25.98
N LEU A 132 -5.20 -4.83 -24.65
CA LEU A 132 -5.87 -3.69 -24.04
C LEU A 132 -4.95 -2.47 -24.10
N GLN A 133 -5.55 -1.28 -24.22
CA GLN A 133 -4.83 -0.03 -24.43
C GLN A 133 -5.30 1.06 -23.45
N ALA A 134 -4.46 2.06 -23.24
CA ALA A 134 -4.84 3.27 -22.52
C ALA A 134 -6.01 3.96 -23.25
N GLY A 135 -6.99 4.44 -22.47
CA GLY A 135 -8.21 5.06 -22.99
C GLY A 135 -9.33 4.08 -23.37
N ASP A 136 -9.11 2.77 -23.32
CA ASP A 136 -10.18 1.78 -23.47
C ASP A 136 -11.22 1.94 -22.35
N ILE A 137 -12.49 1.79 -22.68
CA ILE A 137 -13.61 1.86 -21.74
C ILE A 137 -14.14 0.46 -21.48
N ILE A 138 -14.17 0.05 -20.24
CA ILE A 138 -14.80 -1.21 -19.86
C ILE A 138 -16.31 -0.97 -19.77
N LEU A 139 -17.07 -1.64 -20.63
CA LEU A 139 -18.51 -1.56 -20.71
C LEU A 139 -19.19 -2.63 -19.87
N GLN A 140 -18.56 -3.83 -19.80
CA GLN A 140 -19.11 -4.99 -19.10
C GLN A 140 -17.98 -5.89 -18.58
N ILE A 141 -18.19 -6.46 -17.39
CA ILE A 141 -17.30 -7.44 -16.75
C ILE A 141 -18.11 -8.71 -16.49
N GLY A 142 -17.80 -9.80 -17.19
CA GLY A 142 -18.65 -10.99 -17.21
C GLY A 142 -20.05 -10.64 -17.69
N ASP A 143 -21.07 -10.89 -16.84
CA ASP A 143 -22.47 -10.56 -17.12
C ASP A 143 -22.92 -9.22 -16.50
N GLN A 144 -22.03 -8.48 -15.83
CA GLN A 144 -22.34 -7.22 -15.13
C GLN A 144 -22.02 -6.00 -15.98
N ASN A 145 -22.99 -5.09 -16.14
CA ASN A 145 -22.77 -3.80 -16.78
C ASN A 145 -22.09 -2.83 -15.83
N VAL A 146 -20.99 -2.23 -16.28
CA VAL A 146 -20.14 -1.35 -15.45
C VAL A 146 -20.88 -0.11 -14.97
N ASN A 147 -21.84 0.43 -15.73
CA ASN A 147 -22.66 1.58 -15.34
C ASN A 147 -23.63 1.31 -14.17
N GLN A 148 -23.73 0.08 -13.69
CA GLN A 148 -24.59 -0.35 -12.58
C GLN A 148 -23.82 -0.69 -11.31
N ILE A 149 -22.49 -0.64 -11.36
CA ILE A 149 -21.57 -0.98 -10.27
C ILE A 149 -20.61 0.19 -10.03
N ASN A 150 -20.06 0.24 -8.82
CA ASN A 150 -19.00 1.21 -8.51
C ASN A 150 -17.62 0.67 -8.93
N LEU A 151 -16.59 1.53 -8.85
CA LEU A 151 -15.23 1.16 -9.23
C LEU A 151 -14.69 -0.02 -8.40
N GLU A 152 -14.99 -0.06 -7.11
CA GLU A 152 -14.54 -1.10 -6.19
C GLU A 152 -15.12 -2.47 -6.55
N GLU A 153 -16.42 -2.53 -6.84
CA GLU A 153 -17.09 -3.74 -7.35
C GLU A 153 -16.49 -4.18 -8.69
N GLY A 154 -16.18 -3.23 -9.57
CA GLY A 154 -15.49 -3.51 -10.83
C GLY A 154 -14.11 -4.13 -10.61
N VAL A 155 -13.32 -3.60 -9.66
CA VAL A 155 -12.03 -4.17 -9.26
C VAL A 155 -12.20 -5.60 -8.74
N LYS A 156 -13.16 -5.84 -7.83
CA LYS A 156 -13.44 -7.20 -7.30
C LYS A 156 -13.78 -8.19 -8.40
N LEU A 157 -14.57 -7.80 -9.39
CA LEU A 157 -14.93 -8.67 -10.53
C LEU A 157 -13.74 -8.98 -11.45
N MET A 158 -12.78 -8.08 -11.57
CA MET A 158 -11.57 -8.28 -12.38
C MET A 158 -10.47 -9.05 -11.62
N ARG A 159 -10.43 -8.96 -10.29
CA ARG A 159 -9.58 -9.81 -9.44
C ARG A 159 -10.11 -11.23 -9.39
N GLY A 160 -9.31 -12.14 -8.86
CA GLY A 160 -9.67 -13.52 -8.60
C GLY A 160 -8.50 -14.48 -8.73
N ALA A 161 -8.73 -15.76 -8.40
CA ALA A 161 -7.68 -16.77 -8.37
C ALA A 161 -6.94 -16.90 -9.72
N PRO A 162 -5.60 -16.95 -9.72
CA PRO A 162 -4.82 -17.20 -10.92
C PRO A 162 -5.30 -18.45 -11.68
N GLY A 163 -5.31 -18.38 -13.01
CA GLY A 163 -5.82 -19.44 -13.89
C GLY A 163 -7.33 -19.36 -14.16
N THR A 164 -8.10 -18.57 -13.42
CA THR A 164 -9.51 -18.31 -13.74
C THR A 164 -9.64 -17.27 -14.85
N LYS A 165 -10.78 -17.27 -15.53
CA LYS A 165 -11.01 -16.39 -16.68
C LYS A 165 -12.04 -15.30 -16.37
N VAL A 166 -11.85 -14.13 -16.94
CA VAL A 166 -12.83 -13.05 -16.95
C VAL A 166 -13.04 -12.56 -18.38
N LYS A 167 -14.28 -12.25 -18.74
CA LYS A 167 -14.62 -11.61 -20.02
C LYS A 167 -14.84 -10.13 -19.78
N LEU A 168 -14.16 -9.31 -20.59
CA LEU A 168 -14.35 -7.86 -20.60
C LEU A 168 -14.94 -7.45 -21.94
N THR A 169 -16.02 -6.67 -21.93
CA THR A 169 -16.51 -6.00 -23.13
C THR A 169 -15.90 -4.61 -23.15
N ILE A 170 -15.11 -4.33 -24.17
CA ILE A 170 -14.31 -3.13 -24.33
C ILE A 170 -14.92 -2.22 -25.38
N GLY A 171 -15.05 -0.95 -25.06
CA GLY A 171 -15.33 0.13 -26.00
C GLY A 171 -14.03 0.89 -26.28
N ARG A 172 -13.66 0.98 -27.55
CA ARG A 172 -12.51 1.74 -28.03
C ARG A 172 -12.98 2.70 -29.13
N PRO A 173 -12.47 3.96 -29.19
CA PRO A 173 -12.82 4.86 -30.29
C PRO A 173 -12.65 4.21 -31.66
N ASP A 174 -13.53 4.55 -32.58
CA ASP A 174 -13.52 4.18 -33.99
C ASP A 174 -13.69 2.68 -34.32
N ILE A 175 -13.89 1.83 -33.33
CA ILE A 175 -14.20 0.40 -33.53
C ILE A 175 -15.45 -0.05 -32.77
N ALA A 176 -16.14 -1.05 -33.28
CA ALA A 176 -17.28 -1.62 -32.59
C ALA A 176 -16.83 -2.27 -31.26
N PRO A 177 -17.66 -2.22 -30.19
CA PRO A 177 -17.34 -2.91 -28.94
C PRO A 177 -16.98 -4.38 -29.20
N PHE A 178 -15.92 -4.83 -28.54
CA PHE A 178 -15.40 -6.20 -28.67
C PHE A 178 -15.22 -6.87 -27.32
N VAL A 179 -15.22 -8.20 -27.31
CA VAL A 179 -15.06 -8.99 -26.08
C VAL A 179 -13.67 -9.59 -26.04
N VAL A 180 -13.00 -9.41 -24.90
CA VAL A 180 -11.71 -10.01 -24.61
C VAL A 180 -11.86 -10.96 -23.43
N GLU A 181 -11.43 -12.21 -23.58
CA GLU A 181 -11.36 -13.19 -22.49
C GLU A 181 -9.93 -13.24 -21.95
N ILE A 182 -9.75 -12.87 -20.71
CA ILE A 182 -8.44 -12.77 -20.05
C ILE A 182 -8.33 -13.83 -18.97
N THR A 183 -7.25 -14.59 -18.97
CA THR A 183 -6.91 -15.51 -17.89
C THR A 183 -6.18 -14.72 -16.81
N ARG A 184 -6.68 -14.74 -15.57
CA ARG A 184 -6.05 -14.05 -14.43
C ARG A 184 -4.71 -14.69 -14.10
N GLU A 185 -3.74 -13.87 -13.76
CA GLU A 185 -2.41 -14.27 -13.29
C GLU A 185 -2.06 -13.53 -11.99
N ILE A 186 -0.95 -13.90 -11.38
CA ILE A 186 -0.39 -13.15 -10.27
C ILE A 186 0.21 -11.85 -10.83
N ILE A 187 -0.35 -10.73 -10.44
CA ILE A 187 0.16 -9.39 -10.77
C ILE A 187 1.03 -8.91 -9.63
N THR A 188 2.27 -8.56 -9.91
CA THR A 188 3.19 -7.98 -8.92
C THR A 188 3.16 -6.46 -9.04
N ILE A 189 2.93 -5.78 -7.92
CA ILE A 189 3.00 -4.33 -7.83
C ILE A 189 4.44 -3.95 -7.50
N VAL A 190 5.07 -3.17 -8.37
CA VAL A 190 6.40 -2.61 -8.11
C VAL A 190 6.24 -1.45 -7.12
N SER A 191 6.73 -1.64 -5.89
CA SER A 191 6.59 -0.66 -4.80
C SER A 191 7.64 0.45 -4.81
N ALA A 192 8.76 0.26 -5.53
CA ALA A 192 9.81 1.25 -5.71
C ALA A 192 10.21 1.36 -7.18
N LYS A 193 10.53 2.57 -7.63
CA LYS A 193 11.08 2.86 -8.96
C LYS A 193 12.17 3.90 -8.82
N GLY A 194 13.22 3.79 -9.63
CA GLY A 194 14.33 4.74 -9.61
C GLY A 194 14.77 5.15 -10.99
N LEU A 195 15.46 6.27 -11.07
CA LEU A 195 16.09 6.79 -12.27
C LEU A 195 17.19 7.80 -11.90
N LEU A 196 18.09 8.06 -12.84
CA LEU A 196 19.15 9.05 -12.72
C LEU A 196 18.64 10.40 -13.25
N LEU A 197 18.58 11.45 -12.39
CA LEU A 197 18.06 12.77 -12.79
C LEU A 197 19.11 13.64 -13.47
N ASP A 198 20.29 13.76 -12.84
CA ASP A 198 21.45 14.50 -13.28
C ASP A 198 22.69 13.67 -12.96
N GLU A 199 23.86 14.08 -13.44
CA GLU A 199 25.12 13.40 -13.15
C GLU A 199 25.32 13.20 -11.64
N GLY A 200 25.20 11.94 -11.20
CA GLY A 200 25.39 11.51 -9.83
C GLY A 200 24.19 11.71 -8.87
N ILE A 201 23.04 12.24 -9.31
CA ILE A 201 21.84 12.39 -8.48
C ILE A 201 20.85 11.28 -8.81
N GLY A 202 20.74 10.27 -7.94
CA GLY A 202 19.69 9.26 -8.02
C GLY A 202 18.34 9.78 -7.49
N TYR A 203 17.26 9.30 -8.07
CA TYR A 203 15.89 9.49 -7.58
C TYR A 203 15.24 8.15 -7.39
N ILE A 204 14.67 7.91 -6.21
CA ILE A 204 13.90 6.70 -5.92
C ILE A 204 12.56 7.12 -5.33
N ARG A 205 11.47 6.68 -5.97
CA ARG A 205 10.13 6.82 -5.45
C ARG A 205 9.66 5.51 -4.84
N ILE A 206 9.25 5.53 -3.57
CA ILE A 206 8.56 4.42 -2.91
C ILE A 206 7.09 4.77 -2.81
N SER A 207 6.22 3.99 -3.45
CA SER A 207 4.77 4.21 -3.46
C SER A 207 4.06 3.55 -2.27
N GLN A 208 4.62 2.46 -1.75
CA GLN A 208 4.09 1.70 -0.60
C GLN A 208 5.21 0.80 -0.03
N PHE A 209 5.11 0.44 1.27
CA PHE A 209 6.03 -0.50 1.90
C PHE A 209 5.47 -1.92 1.90
N GLN A 210 6.05 -2.79 1.08
CA GLN A 210 5.73 -4.21 0.90
C GLN A 210 6.96 -5.06 1.24
N ASN A 211 6.80 -6.39 1.36
CA ASN A 211 7.93 -7.27 1.68
C ASN A 211 9.17 -7.05 0.80
N PRO A 212 9.07 -6.94 -0.54
CA PRO A 212 10.27 -6.81 -1.38
C PRO A 212 10.80 -5.37 -1.48
N THR A 213 10.22 -4.36 -0.78
CA THR A 213 10.56 -2.94 -1.03
C THR A 213 12.03 -2.62 -0.74
N ALA A 214 12.59 -3.16 0.34
CA ALA A 214 14.00 -2.90 0.67
C ALA A 214 14.94 -3.52 -0.36
N GLU A 215 14.68 -4.77 -0.79
CA GLU A 215 15.42 -5.44 -1.84
C GLU A 215 15.34 -4.67 -3.17
N LEU A 216 14.15 -4.21 -3.55
CA LEU A 216 13.97 -3.37 -4.74
C LEU A 216 14.75 -2.06 -4.66
N VAL A 217 14.79 -1.41 -3.49
CA VAL A 217 15.57 -0.17 -3.31
C VAL A 217 17.06 -0.42 -3.43
N ASP A 218 17.58 -1.52 -2.89
CA ASP A 218 18.99 -1.92 -3.01
C ASP A 218 19.36 -2.23 -4.47
N ASP A 219 18.52 -3.01 -5.17
CA ASP A 219 18.69 -3.31 -6.59
C ASP A 219 18.72 -2.01 -7.44
N ILE A 220 17.75 -1.11 -7.22
CA ILE A 220 17.69 0.18 -7.93
C ILE A 220 18.95 1.00 -7.68
N VAL A 221 19.44 1.11 -6.44
CA VAL A 221 20.69 1.83 -6.16
C VAL A 221 21.85 1.21 -6.92
N SER A 222 21.94 -0.11 -6.99
CA SER A 222 22.97 -0.84 -7.73
C SER A 222 22.88 -0.58 -9.25
N GLU A 223 21.69 -0.53 -9.80
CA GLU A 223 21.42 -0.18 -11.21
C GLU A 223 21.84 1.26 -11.50
N LEU A 224 21.43 2.23 -10.66
CA LEU A 224 21.80 3.64 -10.80
C LEU A 224 23.30 3.88 -10.68
N VAL A 225 23.99 3.15 -9.82
CA VAL A 225 25.47 3.19 -9.72
C VAL A 225 26.11 2.67 -11.01
N THR A 226 25.54 1.64 -11.61
CA THR A 226 26.02 1.07 -12.88
C THR A 226 25.79 2.04 -14.04
N GLU A 227 24.61 2.64 -14.13
CA GLU A 227 24.26 3.65 -15.13
C GLU A 227 25.14 4.90 -15.02
N ASN A 228 25.40 5.35 -13.79
CA ASN A 228 26.25 6.52 -13.52
C ASN A 228 27.76 6.25 -13.75
N GLU A 229 28.16 4.99 -14.01
CA GLU A 229 29.55 4.53 -14.14
C GLU A 229 30.42 4.79 -12.88
N THR A 230 29.86 5.44 -11.87
CA THR A 230 30.50 5.79 -10.60
C THR A 230 29.48 5.70 -9.46
N LYS A 231 29.94 5.80 -8.20
CA LYS A 231 29.02 5.93 -7.07
C LYS A 231 28.11 7.14 -7.23
N LEU A 232 26.90 7.07 -6.70
CA LEU A 232 25.99 8.21 -6.63
C LEU A 232 26.57 9.30 -5.73
N ASP A 233 26.47 10.55 -6.18
CA ASP A 233 26.86 11.71 -5.39
C ASP A 233 25.80 12.08 -4.34
N SER A 234 24.53 11.74 -4.60
CA SER A 234 23.41 12.00 -3.71
C SER A 234 22.15 11.23 -4.15
N LEU A 235 21.14 11.18 -3.26
CA LEU A 235 19.87 10.51 -3.51
C LEU A 235 18.69 11.41 -3.10
N ILE A 236 17.64 11.42 -3.92
CA ILE A 236 16.31 11.89 -3.55
C ILE A 236 15.43 10.67 -3.33
N LEU A 237 14.93 10.49 -2.10
CA LEU A 237 13.98 9.45 -1.72
C LEU A 237 12.58 10.07 -1.62
N ASP A 238 11.72 9.81 -2.61
CA ASP A 238 10.38 10.39 -2.66
C ASP A 238 9.34 9.47 -2.00
N LEU A 239 8.83 9.91 -0.86
CA LEU A 239 7.78 9.27 -0.08
C LEU A 239 6.45 10.04 -0.13
N ARG A 240 6.30 11.02 -1.01
CA ARG A 240 5.05 11.78 -1.15
C ARG A 240 3.91 10.86 -1.58
N ASN A 241 2.72 11.05 -0.97
CA ASN A 241 1.53 10.22 -1.19
C ASN A 241 1.74 8.71 -0.94
N ASN A 242 2.74 8.34 -0.14
CA ASN A 242 2.95 6.97 0.30
C ASN A 242 2.22 6.74 1.64
N PRO A 243 1.11 5.98 1.68
CA PRO A 243 0.29 5.81 2.89
C PRO A 243 0.95 4.90 3.94
N GLY A 244 2.15 4.39 3.66
CA GLY A 244 2.87 3.46 4.51
C GLY A 244 2.84 2.02 3.98
N GLY A 245 2.65 1.07 4.88
CA GLY A 245 2.64 -0.36 4.60
C GLY A 245 3.21 -1.16 5.77
N LEU A 246 4.02 -2.16 5.49
CA LEU A 246 4.62 -3.04 6.49
C LEU A 246 5.67 -2.34 7.34
N LEU A 247 5.55 -2.48 8.67
CA LEU A 247 6.52 -1.97 9.64
C LEU A 247 7.93 -2.52 9.35
N ASN A 248 8.07 -3.85 9.21
CA ASN A 248 9.37 -4.47 8.97
C ASN A 248 10.02 -3.93 7.68
N SER A 249 9.25 -3.81 6.59
CA SER A 249 9.77 -3.26 5.34
C SER A 249 10.29 -1.82 5.48
N SER A 250 9.65 -0.98 6.31
CA SER A 250 10.16 0.36 6.58
C SER A 250 11.45 0.36 7.40
N ILE A 251 11.59 -0.59 8.32
CA ILE A 251 12.81 -0.79 9.10
C ILE A 251 13.95 -1.23 8.18
N ASP A 252 13.68 -2.21 7.32
CA ASP A 252 14.66 -2.74 6.37
C ASP A 252 15.13 -1.64 5.40
N VAL A 253 14.21 -0.83 4.86
CA VAL A 253 14.54 0.33 4.00
C VAL A 253 15.37 1.38 4.76
N ALA A 254 15.02 1.70 6.01
CA ALA A 254 15.80 2.65 6.80
C ALA A 254 17.22 2.14 7.06
N ASN A 255 17.37 0.84 7.32
CA ASN A 255 18.65 0.18 7.56
C ASN A 255 19.59 0.19 6.34
N LEU A 256 19.06 0.29 5.12
CA LEU A 256 19.90 0.47 3.92
C LEU A 256 20.77 1.74 3.96
N PHE A 257 20.38 2.73 4.75
CA PHE A 257 20.98 4.06 4.75
C PHE A 257 21.63 4.47 6.08
N ILE A 258 21.43 3.70 7.18
CA ILE A 258 21.92 4.07 8.51
C ILE A 258 23.14 3.21 8.87
N ASP A 259 24.31 3.84 9.00
CA ASP A 259 25.56 3.19 9.43
C ASP A 259 25.98 3.68 10.82
N SER A 260 25.05 3.65 11.77
CA SER A 260 25.32 4.04 13.15
C SER A 260 24.57 3.14 14.12
N ASP A 261 25.20 2.83 15.26
CA ASP A 261 24.53 2.10 16.34
C ASP A 261 23.36 2.92 16.88
N GLY A 262 22.21 2.27 17.04
CA GLY A 262 21.01 2.91 17.57
C GLY A 262 19.75 2.08 17.36
N ILE A 263 18.66 2.75 17.19
CA ILE A 263 17.35 2.16 16.86
C ILE A 263 16.76 2.87 15.65
N VAL A 264 15.99 2.16 14.84
CA VAL A 264 15.19 2.73 13.75
C VAL A 264 13.88 3.29 14.31
N VAL A 265 13.22 2.51 15.15
CA VAL A 265 11.92 2.82 15.72
C VAL A 265 11.72 1.97 17.00
N TYR A 266 10.92 2.45 17.94
CA TYR A 266 10.43 1.59 19.01
C TYR A 266 8.93 1.76 19.20
N THR A 267 8.30 0.75 19.80
CA THR A 267 6.86 0.73 20.07
C THR A 267 6.60 0.64 21.57
N GLU A 268 5.51 1.27 22.00
CA GLU A 268 4.99 1.16 23.36
C GLU A 268 3.49 0.85 23.32
N GLY A 269 3.06 -0.11 24.10
CA GLY A 269 1.67 -0.52 24.17
C GLY A 269 1.19 -0.72 25.61
N ARG A 270 -0.08 -1.06 25.78
CA ARG A 270 -0.65 -1.38 27.10
C ARG A 270 -0.10 -2.69 27.68
N VAL A 271 0.33 -3.59 26.82
CA VAL A 271 0.85 -4.92 27.18
C VAL A 271 2.34 -4.92 26.88
N SER A 272 3.17 -5.38 27.84
CA SER A 272 4.64 -5.38 27.71
C SER A 272 5.18 -6.07 26.45
N LYS A 273 4.43 -7.02 25.89
CA LYS A 273 4.80 -7.65 24.59
C LYS A 273 4.73 -6.69 23.41
N SER A 274 4.06 -5.56 23.57
CA SER A 274 3.97 -4.52 22.52
C SER A 274 5.10 -3.49 22.62
N ASP A 275 5.95 -3.60 23.66
CA ASP A 275 7.12 -2.73 23.84
C ASP A 275 8.30 -3.40 23.16
N VAL A 276 8.57 -2.98 21.93
CA VAL A 276 9.61 -3.56 21.08
C VAL A 276 10.49 -2.44 20.54
N SER A 277 11.80 -2.64 20.60
CA SER A 277 12.77 -1.75 19.93
C SER A 277 13.40 -2.46 18.76
N PHE A 278 13.49 -1.77 17.64
CA PHE A 278 14.08 -2.25 16.40
C PHE A 278 15.44 -1.57 16.21
N PRO A 279 16.55 -2.30 16.41
CA PRO A 279 17.88 -1.73 16.28
C PRO A 279 18.21 -1.40 14.83
N THR A 280 19.19 -0.50 14.66
CA THR A 280 19.85 -0.30 13.38
C THR A 280 20.75 -1.48 13.06
N GLU A 281 20.85 -1.81 11.78
CA GLU A 281 21.85 -2.74 11.25
C GLU A 281 22.97 -1.90 10.58
N ALA A 282 24.21 -2.33 10.72
CA ALA A 282 25.31 -1.58 10.13
C ALA A 282 25.28 -1.69 8.59
N GLY A 283 25.30 -0.56 7.92
CA GLY A 283 25.41 -0.49 6.47
C GLY A 283 24.76 0.76 5.88
N ASP A 284 25.50 1.47 5.05
CA ASP A 284 25.00 2.58 4.25
C ASP A 284 25.38 2.33 2.78
N ILE A 285 24.39 1.89 2.00
CA ILE A 285 24.60 1.55 0.57
C ILE A 285 25.06 2.74 -0.27
N LEU A 286 24.87 3.98 0.23
CA LEU A 286 25.32 5.20 -0.42
C LEU A 286 26.68 5.69 0.10
N ASN A 287 27.30 5.00 1.08
CA ASN A 287 28.58 5.36 1.65
C ASN A 287 28.69 6.82 2.10
N GLY A 288 27.62 7.33 2.74
CA GLY A 288 27.56 8.70 3.28
C GLY A 288 27.14 9.77 2.27
N ALA A 289 26.80 9.44 1.04
CA ALA A 289 26.31 10.43 0.09
C ALA A 289 25.01 11.09 0.63
N PRO A 290 24.83 12.43 0.46
CA PRO A 290 23.65 13.14 0.96
C PRO A 290 22.33 12.55 0.47
N ILE A 291 21.35 12.52 1.37
CA ILE A 291 19.97 12.09 1.06
C ILE A 291 19.00 13.23 1.34
N ILE A 292 18.08 13.45 0.43
CA ILE A 292 16.86 14.23 0.68
C ILE A 292 15.66 13.28 0.66
N VAL A 293 14.82 13.35 1.68
CA VAL A 293 13.53 12.66 1.71
C VAL A 293 12.43 13.67 1.42
N LEU A 294 11.63 13.43 0.38
CA LEU A 294 10.46 14.25 0.06
C LEU A 294 9.21 13.67 0.73
N MET A 295 8.49 14.52 1.43
CA MET A 295 7.22 14.16 2.10
C MET A 295 6.12 15.19 1.85
N ASN A 296 4.88 14.73 1.99
CA ASN A 296 3.70 15.58 2.02
C ASN A 296 2.63 15.02 2.98
N LYS A 297 1.46 15.65 3.04
CA LYS A 297 0.33 15.22 3.89
C LYS A 297 -0.19 13.80 3.58
N GLY A 298 0.13 13.25 2.41
CA GLY A 298 -0.18 11.86 2.04
C GLY A 298 0.86 10.84 2.50
N SER A 299 1.99 11.29 3.04
CA SER A 299 3.04 10.41 3.60
C SER A 299 2.65 9.98 5.01
N ALA A 300 2.46 8.68 5.25
CA ALA A 300 1.91 8.18 6.52
C ALA A 300 2.60 6.91 7.02
N SER A 301 2.51 6.64 8.33
CA SER A 301 2.87 5.34 8.95
C SER A 301 4.32 4.93 8.66
N ALA A 302 4.54 3.85 7.88
CA ALA A 302 5.87 3.35 7.50
C ALA A 302 6.76 4.43 6.84
N SER A 303 6.17 5.34 6.05
CA SER A 303 6.89 6.49 5.49
C SER A 303 7.42 7.42 6.56
N GLU A 304 6.64 7.61 7.63
CA GLU A 304 7.00 8.46 8.76
C GLU A 304 8.07 7.80 9.64
N ILE A 305 8.11 6.47 9.68
CA ILE A 305 9.18 5.71 10.35
C ILE A 305 10.50 5.93 9.63
N VAL A 306 10.54 5.72 8.31
CA VAL A 306 11.76 5.94 7.50
C VAL A 306 12.24 7.38 7.63
N ALA A 307 11.37 8.35 7.40
CA ALA A 307 11.74 9.77 7.46
C ALA A 307 12.18 10.17 8.88
N GLY A 308 11.44 9.76 9.91
CA GLY A 308 11.78 10.07 11.30
C GLY A 308 13.09 9.44 11.75
N ALA A 309 13.38 8.20 11.33
CA ALA A 309 14.64 7.53 11.60
C ALA A 309 15.81 8.26 10.93
N LEU A 310 15.71 8.50 9.62
CA LEU A 310 16.77 9.19 8.87
C LEU A 310 17.02 10.61 9.37
N GLN A 311 15.95 11.33 9.79
CA GLN A 311 16.06 12.67 10.38
C GLN A 311 16.76 12.63 11.74
N ASP A 312 16.34 11.74 12.65
CA ASP A 312 16.90 11.66 14.00
C ASP A 312 18.37 11.20 13.99
N HIS A 313 18.73 10.31 13.08
CA HIS A 313 20.12 9.91 12.83
C HIS A 313 20.92 10.96 12.05
N ARG A 314 20.31 12.07 11.65
CA ARG A 314 20.93 13.12 10.80
C ARG A 314 21.48 12.55 9.49
N ARG A 315 20.85 11.49 8.99
CA ARG A 315 21.28 10.83 7.75
C ARG A 315 20.69 11.48 6.51
N ALA A 316 19.49 12.06 6.62
CA ALA A 316 18.82 12.75 5.54
C ALA A 316 18.25 14.10 5.99
N ILE A 317 18.04 14.97 5.02
CA ILE A 317 17.25 16.20 5.15
C ILE A 317 15.83 15.90 4.69
N ILE A 318 14.84 16.19 5.54
CA ILE A 318 13.44 16.02 5.19
C ILE A 318 12.92 17.31 4.57
N MET A 319 12.38 17.22 3.34
CA MET A 319 11.86 18.39 2.63
C MET A 319 10.40 18.17 2.22
N GLY A 320 9.64 19.25 2.19
CA GLY A 320 8.24 19.23 1.77
C GLY A 320 7.29 19.72 2.83
N GLN A 321 6.22 18.96 3.10
CA GLN A 321 5.19 19.31 4.09
C GLN A 321 5.22 18.37 5.28
N GLU A 322 4.55 18.79 6.36
CA GLU A 322 4.28 17.91 7.50
C GLU A 322 3.51 16.67 7.05
N SER A 323 3.92 15.50 7.52
CA SER A 323 3.29 14.22 7.17
C SER A 323 1.96 14.03 7.86
N PHE A 324 1.29 12.92 7.59
CA PHE A 324 -0.08 12.62 8.03
C PHE A 324 -0.24 12.51 9.56
N GLY A 325 0.74 11.94 10.26
CA GLY A 325 0.68 11.75 11.70
C GLY A 325 0.04 10.44 12.16
N LYS A 326 0.25 9.33 11.45
CA LYS A 326 -0.20 8.01 11.87
C LYS A 326 0.89 7.29 12.67
N GLY A 327 0.85 7.40 13.99
CA GLY A 327 1.77 6.75 14.92
C GLY A 327 1.23 5.49 15.61
N SER A 328 0.17 4.88 15.10
CA SER A 328 -0.45 3.68 15.65
C SER A 328 0.01 2.41 14.96
N VAL A 329 0.27 1.36 15.75
CA VAL A 329 0.65 0.02 15.29
C VAL A 329 -0.57 -0.89 15.33
N GLN A 330 -0.90 -1.51 14.19
CA GLN A 330 -1.96 -2.50 14.11
C GLN A 330 -1.36 -3.91 14.14
N SER A 331 -1.87 -4.74 15.06
CA SER A 331 -1.61 -6.18 15.07
C SER A 331 -2.74 -6.92 14.37
N MET A 332 -2.36 -7.92 13.55
CA MET A 332 -3.29 -8.81 12.89
C MET A 332 -3.45 -10.06 13.74
N LEU A 333 -4.66 -10.32 14.19
CA LEU A 333 -5.04 -11.52 14.94
C LEU A 333 -5.94 -12.37 14.05
N SER A 334 -5.48 -13.57 13.68
CA SER A 334 -6.32 -14.53 12.96
C SER A 334 -7.32 -15.14 13.93
N LEU A 335 -8.57 -15.18 13.53
CA LEU A 335 -9.66 -15.81 14.23
C LEU A 335 -10.04 -17.13 13.53
N GLU A 336 -10.98 -17.87 14.12
CA GLU A 336 -11.51 -19.10 13.50
C GLU A 336 -12.28 -18.76 12.20
N ASP A 337 -12.48 -19.76 11.35
CA ASP A 337 -13.22 -19.67 10.08
C ASP A 337 -12.69 -18.61 9.09
N GLY A 338 -11.40 -18.23 9.20
CA GLY A 338 -10.76 -17.30 8.27
C GLY A 338 -11.05 -15.83 8.54
N PHE A 339 -11.75 -15.51 9.61
CA PHE A 339 -11.92 -14.12 10.06
C PHE A 339 -10.62 -13.55 10.63
N GLY A 340 -10.51 -12.23 10.64
CA GLY A 340 -9.39 -11.50 11.20
C GLY A 340 -9.81 -10.33 12.09
N LEU A 341 -8.94 -9.98 13.02
CA LEU A 341 -9.06 -8.79 13.82
C LEU A 341 -7.79 -7.96 13.65
N LYS A 342 -7.93 -6.82 12.99
CA LYS A 342 -6.90 -5.79 12.91
C LYS A 342 -7.13 -4.84 14.08
N LEU A 343 -6.19 -4.81 15.03
CA LEU A 343 -6.35 -4.08 16.28
C LEU A 343 -5.16 -3.17 16.54
N THR A 344 -5.40 -1.93 16.92
CA THR A 344 -4.36 -1.01 17.38
C THR A 344 -3.87 -1.48 18.78
N THR A 345 -2.61 -1.93 18.85
CA THR A 345 -2.02 -2.53 20.05
C THR A 345 -0.89 -1.72 20.64
N ALA A 346 -0.28 -0.81 19.86
CA ALA A 346 0.83 0.03 20.32
C ALA A 346 0.87 1.36 19.55
N ARG A 347 1.74 2.24 20.01
CA ARG A 347 2.21 3.42 19.28
C ARG A 347 3.68 3.29 19.02
N TYR A 348 4.15 3.84 17.90
CA TYR A 348 5.57 3.90 17.61
C TYR A 348 6.13 5.32 17.78
N TYR A 349 7.41 5.34 18.08
CA TYR A 349 8.18 6.54 18.39
C TYR A 349 9.47 6.53 17.60
N THR A 350 9.92 7.70 17.17
CA THR A 350 11.19 7.86 16.48
C THR A 350 12.38 7.59 17.44
N PRO A 351 13.61 7.41 16.94
CA PRO A 351 14.78 7.17 17.77
C PRO A 351 14.97 8.20 18.90
N SER A 352 14.63 9.46 18.68
CA SER A 352 14.72 10.54 19.68
C SER A 352 13.57 10.56 20.69
N GLY A 353 12.61 9.64 20.59
CA GLY A 353 11.45 9.59 21.51
C GLY A 353 10.27 10.47 21.09
N ARG A 354 10.25 11.00 19.88
CA ARG A 354 9.13 11.80 19.38
C ARG A 354 7.94 10.88 19.03
N SER A 355 6.76 11.22 19.53
CA SER A 355 5.52 10.60 19.09
C SER A 355 5.08 11.19 17.75
N ILE A 356 4.80 10.33 16.78
CA ILE A 356 4.29 10.71 15.46
C ILE A 356 2.77 10.89 15.50
N GLN A 357 2.07 10.21 16.42
CA GLN A 357 0.61 10.20 16.47
C GLN A 357 0.02 11.61 16.54
N ALA A 358 -0.81 11.94 15.56
CA ALA A 358 -1.49 13.23 15.35
C ALA A 358 -0.56 14.46 15.26
N LYS A 359 0.75 14.23 15.01
CA LYS A 359 1.76 15.29 14.85
C LYS A 359 2.51 15.21 13.55
N GLY A 360 2.70 14.00 13.02
CA GLY A 360 3.52 13.77 11.83
C GLY A 360 5.02 13.99 12.07
N ILE A 361 5.74 13.98 10.97
CA ILE A 361 7.15 14.38 10.86
C ILE A 361 7.17 15.78 10.25
N ALA A 362 7.71 16.73 10.98
CA ALA A 362 7.93 18.07 10.46
C ALA A 362 9.17 18.06 9.54
N PRO A 363 9.09 18.66 8.36
CA PRO A 363 10.24 18.76 7.47
C PRO A 363 11.29 19.73 8.03
N ASP A 364 12.56 19.46 7.70
CA ASP A 364 13.67 20.39 7.98
C ASP A 364 13.61 21.62 7.04
N ILE A 365 13.12 21.40 5.82
CA ILE A 365 12.89 22.46 4.82
C ILE A 365 11.43 22.36 4.36
N TYR A 366 10.63 23.33 4.76
CA TYR A 366 9.24 23.41 4.38
C TYR A 366 9.08 23.93 2.94
N LEU A 367 8.28 23.22 2.13
CA LEU A 367 7.89 23.62 0.78
C LEU A 367 6.37 23.76 0.69
N GLU A 368 5.90 24.88 0.15
CA GLU A 368 4.48 25.10 -0.10
C GLU A 368 4.02 24.42 -1.39
N ASP A 369 2.78 23.94 -1.43
CA ASP A 369 2.14 23.55 -2.69
C ASP A 369 1.91 24.84 -3.52
N ILE A 370 2.77 25.08 -4.47
CA ILE A 370 2.56 26.12 -5.46
C ILE A 370 1.63 25.54 -6.53
N THR A 371 0.33 25.67 -6.33
CA THR A 371 -0.64 25.51 -7.41
C THR A 371 -0.48 26.70 -8.34
N LEU A 372 0.19 26.52 -9.45
CA LEU A 372 0.22 27.48 -10.56
C LEU A 372 -1.16 27.54 -11.24
N SER A 373 -2.19 27.95 -10.49
CA SER A 373 -3.57 28.10 -10.99
C SER A 373 -3.75 29.24 -12.00
N SER A 374 -2.66 29.88 -12.43
CA SER A 374 -2.72 31.03 -13.36
C SER A 374 -2.01 30.79 -14.70
N PHE A 375 -1.47 29.58 -14.94
CA PHE A 375 -0.79 29.29 -16.22
C PHE A 375 -1.55 28.31 -17.13
N GLU A 376 -2.61 27.63 -16.65
CA GLU A 376 -3.40 26.72 -17.49
C GLU A 376 -4.15 27.43 -18.66
N ASP A 377 -4.40 28.73 -18.54
CA ASP A 377 -5.00 29.51 -19.63
C ASP A 377 -3.99 29.96 -20.72
N ALA A 378 -2.69 29.78 -20.48
CA ALA A 378 -1.62 30.25 -21.40
C ALA A 378 -0.95 29.16 -22.23
N ILE A 379 -1.11 27.87 -21.90
CA ILE A 379 -0.38 26.75 -22.53
C ILE A 379 -1.25 25.90 -23.48
N ASN A 380 -2.45 26.34 -23.80
CA ASN A 380 -3.25 25.69 -24.88
C ASN A 380 -2.80 26.12 -26.30
N LEU A 381 -1.50 26.30 -26.52
CA LEU A 381 -0.93 26.68 -27.82
C LEU A 381 0.00 25.63 -28.46
N SER A 382 0.11 24.44 -27.92
CA SER A 382 0.75 23.33 -28.59
C SER A 382 -0.29 22.35 -29.14
N SER A 383 -1.00 22.77 -30.20
CA SER A 383 -1.76 21.82 -31.01
C SER A 383 -0.79 20.92 -31.78
N GLN A 384 -0.88 19.62 -31.52
CA GLN A 384 -0.16 18.61 -32.30
C GLN A 384 -0.82 18.46 -33.68
N GLU A 385 -0.11 17.94 -34.68
CA GLU A 385 -0.63 17.69 -36.03
C GLU A 385 -1.96 16.92 -36.03
N LYS A 386 -2.10 15.94 -35.11
CA LYS A 386 -3.32 15.15 -34.90
C LYS A 386 -4.55 15.97 -34.44
N ASP A 387 -4.34 17.17 -33.85
CA ASP A 387 -5.39 18.05 -33.36
C ASP A 387 -5.87 19.02 -34.45
N LEU A 388 -5.18 19.04 -35.61
CA LEU A 388 -5.52 19.88 -36.74
C LEU A 388 -6.66 19.25 -37.55
N LYS A 389 -7.62 20.10 -37.95
CA LYS A 389 -8.75 19.68 -38.77
C LYS A 389 -8.24 19.21 -40.15
N ASN A 390 -8.51 17.93 -40.54
CA ASN A 390 -8.03 17.29 -41.76
C ASN A 390 -6.53 16.91 -41.73
N HIS A 391 -5.95 16.58 -40.59
CA HIS A 391 -4.61 16.00 -40.53
C HIS A 391 -4.51 14.71 -41.33
N LEU A 392 -3.31 14.40 -41.88
CA LEU A 392 -3.07 13.16 -42.58
C LEU A 392 -2.97 12.01 -41.54
N LEU A 393 -3.69 10.92 -41.82
CA LEU A 393 -3.57 9.71 -41.02
C LEU A 393 -2.21 9.06 -41.28
N ALA A 394 -1.58 8.55 -40.24
CA ALA A 394 -0.37 7.76 -40.36
C ALA A 394 -0.67 6.50 -41.17
N GLU A 395 0.19 6.18 -42.12
CA GLU A 395 0.10 4.89 -42.86
C GLU A 395 0.40 3.78 -41.83
N SER A 396 -0.47 2.76 -41.80
CA SER A 396 -0.24 1.56 -40.98
C SER A 396 1.02 0.86 -41.45
N PRO A 397 1.99 0.54 -40.59
CA PRO A 397 3.16 -0.24 -40.97
C PRO A 397 2.73 -1.62 -41.43
N SER A 398 3.32 -2.09 -42.50
CA SER A 398 3.27 -3.52 -42.93
C SER A 398 3.86 -4.37 -41.81
N GLU A 399 3.34 -5.58 -41.60
CA GLU A 399 3.73 -6.59 -40.60
C GLU A 399 5.17 -6.41 -40.07
N LEU A 400 5.28 -5.93 -38.80
CA LEU A 400 6.55 -5.78 -38.12
C LEU A 400 7.09 -7.16 -37.71
N SER A 401 8.40 -7.36 -37.85
CA SER A 401 9.07 -8.55 -37.34
C SER A 401 9.14 -8.54 -35.80
N GLU A 402 9.37 -9.71 -35.18
CA GLU A 402 9.56 -9.78 -33.74
C GLU A 402 10.75 -8.90 -33.25
N GLU A 403 11.79 -8.74 -34.07
CA GLU A 403 12.92 -7.83 -33.79
C GLU A 403 12.50 -6.35 -33.83
N ASP A 404 11.70 -5.95 -34.81
CA ASP A 404 11.18 -4.58 -34.92
C ASP A 404 10.27 -4.23 -33.72
N ILE A 405 9.50 -5.20 -33.21
CA ILE A 405 8.64 -5.01 -32.02
C ILE A 405 9.48 -4.83 -30.76
N LEU A 406 10.58 -5.58 -30.61
CA LEU A 406 11.50 -5.41 -29.47
C LEU A 406 12.21 -4.05 -29.52
N GLU A 407 12.76 -3.66 -30.68
CA GLU A 407 13.38 -2.33 -30.83
C GLU A 407 12.39 -1.19 -30.55
N MET A 408 11.14 -1.31 -31.03
CA MET A 408 10.09 -0.33 -30.71
C MET A 408 9.73 -0.31 -29.23
N GLN A 409 9.76 -1.44 -28.54
CA GLN A 409 9.48 -1.50 -27.10
C GLN A 409 10.58 -0.82 -26.28
N ASP A 410 11.83 -1.03 -26.63
CA ASP A 410 12.98 -0.37 -26.00
C ASP A 410 12.93 1.15 -26.24
N GLU A 411 12.62 1.58 -27.48
CA GLU A 411 12.48 3.00 -27.83
C GLU A 411 11.30 3.68 -27.10
N ILE A 412 10.16 2.98 -26.95
CA ILE A 412 9.00 3.47 -26.19
C ILE A 412 9.33 3.59 -24.70
N THR A 413 10.09 2.63 -24.15
CA THR A 413 10.50 2.66 -22.74
C THR A 413 11.47 3.80 -22.49
N GLU A 414 12.48 3.97 -23.33
CA GLU A 414 13.44 5.06 -23.25
C GLU A 414 12.78 6.45 -23.41
N ASN A 415 11.80 6.58 -24.30
CA ASN A 415 11.04 7.82 -24.47
C ASN A 415 10.14 8.11 -23.27
N ARG A 416 9.51 7.11 -22.64
CA ARG A 416 8.73 7.27 -21.41
C ARG A 416 9.62 7.74 -20.24
N ASP A 417 10.81 7.16 -20.11
CA ASP A 417 11.73 7.54 -19.06
C ASP A 417 12.24 8.97 -19.25
N LYS A 418 12.53 9.38 -20.47
CA LYS A 418 12.87 10.78 -20.82
C LYS A 418 11.72 11.75 -20.49
N GLU A 419 10.50 11.44 -20.88
CA GLU A 419 9.31 12.25 -20.57
C GLU A 419 9.09 12.33 -19.06
N TYR A 420 9.23 11.21 -18.33
CA TYR A 420 9.11 11.17 -16.88
C TYR A 420 10.21 11.97 -16.17
N ILE A 421 11.45 11.93 -16.66
CA ILE A 421 12.55 12.77 -16.18
C ILE A 421 12.24 14.26 -16.39
N GLU A 422 11.69 14.64 -17.55
CA GLU A 422 11.29 16.02 -17.82
C GLU A 422 10.18 16.48 -16.85
N LEU A 423 9.14 15.66 -16.65
CA LEU A 423 8.09 15.93 -15.68
C LEU A 423 8.62 16.07 -14.25
N LEU A 424 9.57 15.23 -13.85
CA LEU A 424 10.21 15.34 -12.53
C LEU A 424 11.07 16.60 -12.39
N ARG A 425 11.72 17.06 -13.44
CA ARG A 425 12.47 18.31 -13.43
C ARG A 425 11.58 19.55 -13.30
N GLU A 426 10.36 19.45 -13.80
CA GLU A 426 9.31 20.48 -13.65
C GLU A 426 8.63 20.40 -12.28
N ASP A 427 8.72 19.27 -11.56
CA ASP A 427 8.21 19.13 -10.20
C ASP A 427 8.96 20.05 -9.24
N TYR A 428 8.26 21.02 -8.66
CA TYR A 428 8.84 22.04 -7.78
C TYR A 428 9.62 21.42 -6.60
N PHE A 429 9.08 20.37 -5.97
CA PHE A 429 9.74 19.72 -4.83
C PHE A 429 11.04 19.03 -5.24
N VAL A 430 11.04 18.34 -6.36
CA VAL A 430 12.22 17.67 -6.92
C VAL A 430 13.27 18.72 -7.34
N HIS A 431 12.84 19.80 -7.99
CA HIS A 431 13.71 20.89 -8.38
C HIS A 431 14.43 21.52 -7.17
N GLU A 432 13.70 21.83 -6.09
CA GLU A 432 14.29 22.38 -4.87
C GLU A 432 15.22 21.38 -4.17
N ALA A 433 14.87 20.09 -4.18
CA ALA A 433 15.76 19.03 -3.66
C ALA A 433 17.09 18.98 -4.43
N ILE A 434 17.06 19.04 -5.77
CA ILE A 434 18.26 19.11 -6.61
C ILE A 434 19.11 20.35 -6.25
N ASN A 435 18.49 21.51 -6.07
CA ASN A 435 19.17 22.74 -5.69
C ASN A 435 19.90 22.61 -4.35
N VAL A 436 19.24 22.03 -3.35
CA VAL A 436 19.84 21.77 -2.02
C VAL A 436 21.00 20.79 -2.13
N LEU A 437 20.86 19.69 -2.88
CA LEU A 437 21.93 18.70 -3.08
C LEU A 437 23.14 19.32 -3.79
N LYS A 438 22.93 20.14 -4.82
CA LYS A 438 24.00 20.88 -5.50
C LYS A 438 24.73 21.86 -4.55
N ALA A 439 24.00 22.54 -3.67
CA ALA A 439 24.58 23.42 -2.65
C ALA A 439 25.43 22.64 -1.63
N LEU A 440 24.93 21.48 -1.16
CA LEU A 440 25.68 20.60 -0.25
C LEU A 440 26.99 20.13 -0.90
N LYS A 441 26.96 19.72 -2.17
CA LYS A 441 28.16 19.29 -2.92
C LYS A 441 29.24 20.37 -2.96
N VAL A 442 28.85 21.64 -3.11
CA VAL A 442 29.82 22.79 -3.11
C VAL A 442 30.46 22.98 -1.73
N ILE A 443 29.73 22.68 -0.65
CA ILE A 443 30.23 22.84 0.73
C ILE A 443 31.15 21.69 1.13
N THR A 444 30.78 20.45 0.75
CA THR A 444 31.51 19.23 1.14
C THR A 444 32.81 19.00 0.33
N ASN A 445 32.88 19.52 -0.89
CA ASN A 445 34.07 19.43 -1.76
C ASN A 445 35.14 20.49 -1.43
N LYS A 446 35.05 21.18 -0.31
CA LYS A 446 36.07 22.07 0.24
C LYS A 446 36.81 21.41 1.39
#